data_7c55d443eabc87cd36a8a2a00830e463
#
_entry.id   7c55d443eabc87cd36a8a2a00830e463
#
_cell.length_a   1.000
_cell.length_b   1.000
_cell.length_c   1.000
_cell.angle_alpha   90.00
_cell.angle_beta   90.00
_cell.angle_gamma   90.00
#
_symmetry.space_group_name_H-M   'P 1'
#
loop_
_entity.id
_entity.type
_entity.pdbx_description
1 polymer ?
#
loop_
_entity_poly.entity_id
_entity_poly.type
_entity_poly.pdbx_seq_one_letter_code
_entity_poly.pdbx_strand_id
1 'polypeptide(L)'
;MSTNEEQGRIELLQGTLDLLILRTLQLGPLHGHAIAKAIEFRSDEVLQVEQGSLYPALHRLIKRKWISAEEGISENNRHAKFYALTTQGRR
;
A
#
# COMPACT_ATOMS: atom_id res chain seq x y z
N MET A 1 14.00 -28.52 -2.84
CA MET A 1 13.06 -27.51 -2.37
C MET A 1 13.80 -26.32 -1.81
N SER A 2 13.61 -25.15 -2.40
CA SER A 2 14.42 -23.99 -2.05
C SER A 2 13.63 -23.02 -1.21
N THR A 3 13.33 -23.41 0.03
CA THR A 3 12.55 -22.58 0.94
C THR A 3 13.21 -21.23 1.18
N ASN A 4 14.54 -21.17 1.19
CA ASN A 4 15.24 -19.90 1.41
C ASN A 4 15.08 -18.94 0.25
N GLU A 5 15.09 -19.44 -0.98
CA GLU A 5 14.88 -18.60 -2.15
C GLU A 5 13.45 -18.08 -2.22
N GLU A 6 12.49 -18.95 -1.93
CA GLU A 6 11.09 -18.54 -1.91
C GLU A 6 10.84 -17.50 -0.82
N GLN A 7 11.42 -17.70 0.37
CA GLN A 7 11.26 -16.76 1.46
C GLN A 7 11.88 -15.41 1.10
N GLY A 8 13.06 -15.41 0.52
CA GLY A 8 13.71 -14.18 0.08
C GLY A 8 12.91 -13.44 -0.98
N ARG A 9 12.29 -14.18 -1.91
CA ARG A 9 11.45 -13.59 -2.94
C ARG A 9 10.21 -12.95 -2.33
N ILE A 10 9.56 -13.62 -1.38
CA ILE A 10 8.38 -13.08 -0.70
C ILE A 10 8.74 -11.80 0.05
N GLU A 11 9.86 -11.79 0.76
CA GLU A 11 10.31 -10.62 1.49
C GLU A 11 10.59 -9.45 0.55
N LEU A 12 11.22 -9.72 -0.59
CA LEU A 12 11.52 -8.70 -1.58
C LEU A 12 10.23 -8.11 -2.15
N LEU A 13 9.25 -8.97 -2.48
CA LEU A 13 7.98 -8.52 -3.01
C LEU A 13 7.21 -7.67 -2.01
N GLN A 14 7.23 -8.07 -0.74
CA GLN A 14 6.58 -7.29 0.30
C GLN A 14 7.24 -5.92 0.48
N GLY A 15 8.56 -5.88 0.50
CA GLY A 15 9.28 -4.61 0.61
C GLY A 15 9.02 -3.71 -0.58
N THR A 16 8.94 -4.27 -1.77
CA THR A 16 8.63 -3.50 -2.98
C THR A 16 7.23 -2.92 -2.91
N LEU A 17 6.25 -3.70 -2.47
CA LEU A 17 4.88 -3.22 -2.33
C LEU A 17 4.79 -2.11 -1.30
N ASP A 18 5.46 -2.26 -0.16
CA ASP A 18 5.48 -1.23 0.87
C ASP A 18 6.02 0.10 0.32
N LEU A 19 7.10 0.05 -0.45
CA LEU A 19 7.67 1.25 -1.07
C LEU A 19 6.72 1.88 -2.08
N LEU A 20 6.03 1.08 -2.87
CA LEU A 20 5.07 1.59 -3.85
C LEU A 20 3.89 2.29 -3.16
N ILE A 21 3.42 1.73 -2.05
CA ILE A 21 2.37 2.36 -1.28
C ILE A 21 2.83 3.72 -0.74
N LEU A 22 4.02 3.77 -0.16
CA LEU A 22 4.56 5.01 0.39
C LEU A 22 4.73 6.07 -0.70
N ARG A 23 5.22 5.69 -1.87
CA ARG A 23 5.35 6.63 -3.00
C ARG A 23 3.99 7.14 -3.47
N THR A 24 3.03 6.24 -3.55
CA THR A 24 1.68 6.60 -3.99
C THR A 24 1.06 7.62 -3.05
N LEU A 25 1.24 7.45 -1.76
CA LEU A 25 0.66 8.34 -0.76
C LEU A 25 1.36 9.70 -0.66
N GLN A 26 2.49 9.89 -1.33
CA GLN A 26 3.12 11.21 -1.39
C GLN A 26 2.25 12.25 -2.07
N LEU A 27 1.33 11.82 -2.92
CA LEU A 27 0.41 12.70 -3.62
C LEU A 27 -0.78 13.15 -2.76
N GLY A 28 -1.01 12.48 -1.64
CA GLY A 28 -2.09 12.80 -0.72
C GLY A 28 -2.80 11.56 -0.22
N PRO A 29 -3.78 11.72 0.66
CA PRO A 29 -4.52 10.59 1.20
C PRO A 29 -5.33 9.87 0.14
N LEU A 30 -5.36 8.54 0.22
CA LEU A 30 -6.11 7.69 -0.68
C LEU A 30 -6.71 6.51 0.07
N HIS A 31 -7.88 6.04 -0.36
CA HIS A 31 -8.41 4.80 0.18
C HIS A 31 -7.72 3.60 -0.48
N GLY A 32 -7.89 2.41 0.13
CA GLY A 32 -7.13 1.22 -0.29
C GLY A 32 -7.30 0.88 -1.76
N HIS A 33 -8.52 0.92 -2.27
CA HIS A 33 -8.78 0.62 -3.69
C HIS A 33 -8.06 1.60 -4.61
N ALA A 34 -8.06 2.89 -4.26
CA ALA A 34 -7.37 3.90 -5.06
C ALA A 34 -5.86 3.70 -5.03
N ILE A 35 -5.31 3.26 -3.90
CA ILE A 35 -3.88 2.95 -3.81
C ILE A 35 -3.53 1.82 -4.80
N ALA A 36 -4.32 0.75 -4.78
CA ALA A 36 -4.09 -0.39 -5.68
C ALA A 36 -4.16 0.05 -7.14
N LYS A 37 -5.18 0.82 -7.49
CA LYS A 37 -5.34 1.30 -8.86
C LYS A 37 -4.21 2.22 -9.30
N ALA A 38 -3.73 3.08 -8.41
CA ALA A 38 -2.62 3.96 -8.72
C ALA A 38 -1.33 3.19 -8.99
N ILE A 39 -1.08 2.15 -8.21
CA ILE A 39 0.10 1.30 -8.40
C ILE A 39 0.01 0.56 -9.74
N GLU A 40 -1.15 -0.01 -10.05
CA GLU A 40 -1.36 -0.71 -11.31
C GLU A 40 -1.20 0.22 -12.50
N PHE A 41 -1.75 1.41 -12.40
CA PHE A 41 -1.67 2.41 -13.47
C PHE A 41 -0.21 2.81 -13.74
N ARG A 42 0.55 3.08 -12.69
CA ARG A 42 1.95 3.49 -12.84
C ARG A 42 2.85 2.42 -13.44
N SER A 43 2.46 1.17 -13.29
CA SER A 43 3.24 0.05 -13.84
C SER A 43 2.73 -0.41 -15.18
N ASP A 44 1.84 0.35 -15.83
CA ASP A 44 1.17 -0.03 -17.08
C ASP A 44 0.48 -1.38 -16.93
N GLU A 45 -0.11 -1.61 -15.78
CA GLU A 45 -0.83 -2.84 -15.43
C GLU A 45 0.04 -4.10 -15.41
N VAL A 46 1.36 -3.93 -15.42
CA VAL A 46 2.27 -5.05 -15.25
C VAL A 46 2.15 -5.61 -13.83
N LEU A 47 1.99 -4.72 -12.85
CA LEU A 47 1.78 -5.13 -11.47
C LEU A 47 0.30 -5.08 -11.14
N GLN A 48 -0.21 -6.19 -10.63
CA GLN A 48 -1.57 -6.24 -10.11
C GLN A 48 -1.49 -6.40 -8.61
N VAL A 49 -2.23 -5.55 -7.90
CA VAL A 49 -2.18 -5.53 -6.45
C VAL A 49 -3.45 -6.17 -5.91
N GLU A 50 -3.30 -7.37 -5.37
CA GLU A 50 -4.41 -8.08 -4.79
C GLU A 50 -4.69 -7.60 -3.37
N GLN A 51 -5.96 -7.64 -2.97
CA GLN A 51 -6.35 -7.23 -1.62
C GLN A 51 -5.66 -8.07 -0.55
N GLY A 52 -5.44 -9.35 -0.84
CA GLY A 52 -4.74 -10.23 0.09
C GLY A 52 -3.30 -9.81 0.39
N SER A 53 -2.68 -9.02 -0.49
CA SER A 53 -1.33 -8.49 -0.28
C SER A 53 -1.37 -7.05 0.20
N LEU A 54 -2.32 -6.26 -0.31
CA LEU A 54 -2.40 -4.84 -0.03
C LEU A 54 -2.69 -4.55 1.44
N TYR A 55 -3.75 -5.16 1.99
CA TYR A 55 -4.15 -4.83 3.35
C TYR A 55 -3.15 -5.26 4.41
N PRO A 56 -2.51 -6.42 4.31
CA PRO A 56 -1.40 -6.73 5.21
C PRO A 56 -0.26 -5.72 5.13
N ALA A 57 0.06 -5.23 3.92
CA ALA A 57 1.09 -4.21 3.75
C ALA A 57 0.70 -2.91 4.44
N LEU A 58 -0.56 -2.48 4.27
CA LEU A 58 -1.05 -1.28 4.94
C LEU A 58 -0.97 -1.44 6.46
N HIS A 59 -1.32 -2.60 6.99
CA HIS A 59 -1.22 -2.85 8.42
C HIS A 59 0.23 -2.77 8.92
N ARG A 60 1.17 -3.31 8.15
CA ARG A 60 2.59 -3.22 8.50
C ARG A 60 3.05 -1.77 8.60
N LEU A 61 2.64 -0.97 7.63
CA LEU A 61 3.04 0.44 7.57
C LEU A 61 2.40 1.26 8.69
N ILE A 62 1.16 0.96 9.04
CA ILE A 62 0.50 1.60 10.17
C ILE A 62 1.24 1.26 11.45
N LYS A 63 1.61 0.00 11.61
CA LYS A 63 2.32 -0.46 12.80
C LYS A 63 3.67 0.23 12.96
N ARG A 64 4.33 0.52 11.85
CA ARG A 64 5.59 1.26 11.84
C ARG A 64 5.38 2.77 11.98
N LYS A 65 4.14 3.21 12.00
CA LYS A 65 3.77 4.63 12.12
C LYS A 65 4.23 5.47 10.94
N TRP A 66 4.42 4.84 9.79
CA TRP A 66 4.77 5.55 8.56
C TRP A 66 3.53 6.06 7.84
N ILE A 67 2.38 5.42 8.04
CA ILE A 67 1.11 5.90 7.53
C ILE A 67 0.08 5.89 8.65
N SER A 68 -0.99 6.64 8.45
CA SER A 68 -2.15 6.65 9.34
C SER A 68 -3.38 6.29 8.53
N ALA A 69 -4.43 5.88 9.23
CA ALA A 69 -5.69 5.55 8.62
C ALA A 69 -6.82 6.32 9.29
N GLU A 70 -7.68 6.92 8.49
CA GLU A 70 -8.85 7.65 8.98
C GLU A 70 -10.05 7.26 8.15
N GLU A 71 -11.22 7.21 8.79
CA GLU A 71 -12.44 6.95 8.07
C GLU A 71 -12.88 8.22 7.34
N GLY A 72 -13.41 8.05 6.15
CA GLY A 72 -13.90 9.15 5.34
C GLY A 72 -14.93 8.65 4.35
N ILE A 73 -15.34 9.54 3.47
CA ILE A 73 -16.34 9.24 2.45
C ILE A 73 -15.66 9.36 1.09
N SER A 74 -15.75 8.28 0.29
CA SER A 74 -15.16 8.26 -1.05
C SER A 74 -16.02 9.04 -2.04
N GLU A 75 -15.49 9.20 -3.26
CA GLU A 75 -16.20 9.89 -4.35
C GLU A 75 -17.55 9.26 -4.63
N ASN A 76 -17.70 7.96 -4.39
CA ASN A 76 -18.94 7.23 -4.60
C ASN A 76 -19.86 7.30 -3.40
N ASN A 77 -19.62 8.23 -2.48
CA ASN A 77 -20.43 8.42 -1.28
C ASN A 77 -20.47 7.17 -0.40
N ARG A 78 -19.37 6.44 -0.35
CA ARG A 78 -19.23 5.24 0.47
C ARG A 78 -18.20 5.46 1.57
N HIS A 79 -18.46 4.88 2.73
CA HIS A 79 -17.50 4.91 3.81
C HIS A 79 -16.27 4.11 3.42
N ALA A 80 -15.10 4.68 3.63
CA ALA A 80 -13.83 4.03 3.32
C ALA A 80 -12.77 4.53 4.28
N LYS A 81 -11.74 3.72 4.49
CA LYS A 81 -10.56 4.17 5.22
C LYS A 81 -9.61 4.83 4.24
N PHE A 82 -9.19 6.02 4.60
CA PHE A 82 -8.18 6.77 3.85
C PHE A 82 -6.85 6.68 4.56
N TYR A 83 -5.82 6.40 3.80
CA TYR A 83 -4.46 6.24 4.31
C TYR A 83 -3.63 7.43 3.88
N ALA A 84 -2.79 7.91 4.78
CA ALA A 84 -1.95 9.08 4.51
C ALA A 84 -0.59 8.88 5.14
N LEU A 85 0.42 9.50 4.52
CA LEU A 85 1.76 9.50 5.11
C LEU A 85 1.76 10.31 6.41
N THR A 86 2.47 9.80 7.41
CA THR A 86 2.77 10.56 8.60
C THR A 86 4.03 11.39 8.36
N THR A 87 4.37 12.27 9.30
CA THR A 87 5.63 13.00 9.23
C THR A 87 6.81 12.03 9.19
N GLN A 88 6.72 10.96 9.95
CA GLN A 88 7.76 9.94 10.00
C GLN A 88 7.88 9.18 8.68
N GLY A 89 6.75 8.91 8.02
CA GLY A 89 6.74 8.20 6.76
C GLY A 89 7.28 9.02 5.59
N ARG A 90 7.32 10.35 5.72
CA ARG A 90 7.82 11.24 4.67
C ARG A 90 9.34 11.34 4.66
N ARG A 91 10.01 10.76 5.61
CA ARG A 91 11.47 10.80 5.69
C ARG A 91 12.14 9.73 4.82
#